data_ad828f94bc836bcd8ed61d8af0181096
#
_entry.id   ad828f94bc836bcd8ed61d8af0181096
#
_cell.length_a   1.000
_cell.length_b   1.000
_cell.length_c   1.000
_cell.angle_alpha   90.00
_cell.angle_beta   90.00
_cell.angle_gamma   90.00
#
_symmetry.space_group_name_H-M   'P 1'
#
loop_
_entity.id
_entity.type
_entity.pdbx_description
1 polymer ?
#
loop_
_entity_poly.entity_id
_entity_poly.type
_entity_poly.pdbx_seq_one_letter_code
_entity_poly.pdbx_strand_id
1 'polypeptide(L)'
;MLLTNEQIEIINSQEKEIKIIAGAGAAKTTTLVEFTKVRPNKTFLYIAFNKSVKQEGEKRFGSNVLVKTAHGLAYSNFVSKRYKVVNELKEKDFREIFDEYSDLIDFAEFVYTINRCFELYCHLPHNKPLLPYQIKSTNTNFVNNVNKAIGVVVNKMIKGELPMTHDAYLKFYMLTNPQLNYDYILFDEGQDASPVMLRIFASQ
;
A
#
# COMPACT_ATOMS: atom_id res chain seq x y z
N MET A 1 32.74 1.07 11.51
CA MET A 1 32.52 2.11 10.51
C MET A 1 32.40 3.43 11.27
N LEU A 2 33.15 4.48 10.90
CA LEU A 2 32.99 5.79 11.53
C LEU A 2 31.75 6.46 10.95
N LEU A 3 30.87 6.94 11.83
CA LEU A 3 29.67 7.70 11.45
C LEU A 3 30.07 9.14 11.09
N THR A 4 29.39 9.74 10.13
CA THR A 4 29.54 11.17 9.83
C THR A 4 28.82 12.03 10.88
N ASN A 5 29.15 13.32 10.96
CA ASN A 5 28.47 14.24 11.87
C ASN A 5 26.96 14.31 11.61
N GLU A 6 26.54 14.32 10.35
CA GLU A 6 25.12 14.29 9.95
C GLU A 6 24.41 13.02 10.43
N GLN A 7 25.07 11.85 10.31
CA GLN A 7 24.51 10.60 10.83
C GLN A 7 24.37 10.62 12.35
N ILE A 8 25.35 11.19 13.07
CA ILE A 8 25.30 11.35 14.53
C ILE A 8 24.16 12.29 14.93
N GLU A 9 23.95 13.37 14.19
CA GLU A 9 22.84 14.29 14.41
C GLU A 9 21.48 13.60 14.23
N ILE A 10 21.29 12.85 13.15
CA ILE A 10 20.07 12.06 12.91
C ILE A 10 19.84 11.04 14.04
N ILE A 11 20.88 10.29 14.42
CA ILE A 11 20.80 9.26 15.47
C ILE A 11 20.36 9.86 16.82
N ASN A 12 20.81 11.08 17.14
CA ASN A 12 20.52 11.73 18.42
C ASN A 12 19.26 12.62 18.37
N SER A 13 18.66 12.81 17.20
CA SER A 13 17.47 13.67 17.04
C SER A 13 16.30 13.18 17.90
N GLN A 14 15.57 14.14 18.48
CA GLN A 14 14.33 13.92 19.25
C GLN A 14 13.09 14.45 18.51
N GLU A 15 13.26 14.84 17.26
CA GLU A 15 12.17 15.38 16.44
C GLU A 15 11.11 14.32 16.19
N LYS A 16 9.85 14.75 16.15
CA LYS A 16 8.70 13.86 15.90
C LYS A 16 8.68 13.33 14.47
N GLU A 17 9.18 14.12 13.53
CA GLU A 17 9.23 13.79 12.11
C GLU A 17 10.60 14.17 11.55
N ILE A 18 11.29 13.20 10.96
CA ILE A 18 12.61 13.39 10.37
C ILE A 18 12.57 12.92 8.91
N LYS A 19 12.85 13.84 7.99
CA LYS A 19 13.04 13.50 6.58
C LYS A 19 14.53 13.48 6.25
N ILE A 20 15.04 12.29 5.89
CA ILE A 20 16.44 12.10 5.50
C ILE A 20 16.52 12.07 3.98
N ILE A 21 17.27 12.98 3.39
CA ILE A 21 17.58 13.02 1.96
C ILE A 21 19.03 12.63 1.78
N ALA A 22 19.27 11.46 1.18
CA ALA A 22 20.62 10.94 1.00
C ALA A 22 20.72 10.12 -0.31
N GLY A 23 21.85 10.24 -0.98
CA GLY A 23 22.14 9.52 -2.21
C GLY A 23 22.27 8.00 -2.04
N ALA A 24 22.38 7.30 -3.16
CA ALA A 24 22.70 5.87 -3.15
C ALA A 24 24.08 5.64 -2.48
N GLY A 25 24.17 4.60 -1.67
CA GLY A 25 25.42 4.27 -0.95
C GLY A 25 25.71 5.14 0.29
N ALA A 26 24.88 6.13 0.63
CA ALA A 26 25.05 7.00 1.80
C ALA A 26 24.78 6.31 3.16
N ALA A 27 24.77 4.99 3.19
CA ALA A 27 24.57 4.19 4.41
C ALA A 27 23.25 4.51 5.17
N LYS A 28 22.16 4.89 4.46
CA LYS A 28 20.84 5.18 5.05
C LYS A 28 20.38 4.14 6.06
N THR A 29 20.33 2.86 5.63
CA THR A 29 19.89 1.76 6.48
C THR A 29 20.81 1.58 7.70
N THR A 30 22.13 1.82 7.58
CA THR A 30 23.05 1.78 8.71
C THR A 30 22.70 2.86 9.73
N THR A 31 22.42 4.08 9.29
CA THR A 31 21.98 5.18 10.17
C THR A 31 20.68 4.81 10.90
N LEU A 32 19.70 4.22 10.20
CA LEU A 32 18.44 3.76 10.81
C LEU A 32 18.68 2.64 11.84
N VAL A 33 19.59 1.69 11.56
CA VAL A 33 19.97 0.64 12.53
C VAL A 33 20.56 1.26 13.79
N GLU A 34 21.53 2.19 13.65
CA GLU A 34 22.12 2.87 14.81
C GLU A 34 21.10 3.73 15.56
N PHE A 35 20.16 4.39 14.85
CA PHE A 35 19.05 5.13 15.47
C PHE A 35 18.22 4.25 16.41
N THR A 36 17.96 3.00 16.02
CA THR A 36 17.18 2.06 16.86
C THR A 36 17.98 1.53 18.05
N LYS A 37 19.30 1.32 17.88
CA LYS A 37 20.19 0.80 18.95
C LYS A 37 20.33 1.73 20.15
N VAL A 38 20.35 3.05 19.91
CA VAL A 38 20.44 4.04 21.00
C VAL A 38 19.11 4.22 21.75
N ARG A 39 18.04 3.53 21.32
CA ARG A 39 16.70 3.55 21.93
C ARG A 39 16.18 2.13 22.23
N PRO A 40 16.88 1.34 23.06
CA PRO A 40 16.57 -0.08 23.26
C PRO A 40 15.18 -0.33 23.89
N ASN A 41 14.64 0.65 24.61
CA ASN A 41 13.33 0.56 25.27
C ASN A 41 12.18 1.08 24.41
N LYS A 42 12.43 1.41 23.15
CA LYS A 42 11.43 1.89 22.19
C LYS A 42 11.10 0.81 21.17
N THR A 43 9.86 0.80 20.71
CA THR A 43 9.36 -0.10 19.69
C THR A 43 9.36 0.57 18.33
N PHE A 44 9.82 -0.15 17.31
CA PHE A 44 9.96 0.36 15.95
C PHE A 44 9.25 -0.52 14.95
N LEU A 45 8.62 0.11 13.97
CA LEU A 45 8.17 -0.52 12.74
C LEU A 45 9.04 -0.01 11.58
N TYR A 46 9.83 -0.91 10.98
CA TYR A 46 10.59 -0.60 9.77
C TYR A 46 9.85 -1.10 8.54
N ILE A 47 9.48 -0.19 7.64
CA ILE A 47 8.81 -0.49 6.38
C ILE A 47 9.84 -0.60 5.27
N ALA A 48 10.08 -1.83 4.85
CA ALA A 48 10.94 -2.17 3.74
C ALA A 48 10.20 -2.03 2.40
N PHE A 49 10.87 -1.50 1.38
CA PHE A 49 10.30 -1.35 0.05
C PHE A 49 9.90 -2.69 -0.58
N ASN A 50 10.72 -3.73 -0.42
CA ASN A 50 10.47 -5.05 -1.01
C ASN A 50 10.91 -6.19 -0.07
N LYS A 51 10.70 -7.44 -0.53
CA LYS A 51 11.01 -8.65 0.25
C LYS A 51 12.52 -8.82 0.52
N SER A 52 13.39 -8.44 -0.43
CA SER A 52 14.83 -8.54 -0.27
C SER A 52 15.33 -7.58 0.81
N VAL A 53 14.91 -6.31 0.75
CA VAL A 53 15.23 -5.28 1.77
C VAL A 53 14.67 -5.69 3.13
N LYS A 54 13.47 -6.29 3.18
CA LYS A 54 12.91 -6.84 4.42
C LYS A 54 13.83 -7.90 5.03
N GLN A 55 14.27 -8.88 4.24
CA GLN A 55 15.16 -9.96 4.71
C GLN A 55 16.52 -9.44 5.19
N GLU A 56 17.06 -8.42 4.53
CA GLU A 56 18.27 -7.75 4.97
C GLU A 56 18.04 -7.01 6.31
N GLY A 57 16.93 -6.27 6.40
CA GLY A 57 16.54 -5.57 7.62
C GLY A 57 16.37 -6.51 8.81
N GLU A 58 15.71 -7.66 8.63
CA GLU A 58 15.54 -8.68 9.69
C GLU A 58 16.87 -9.22 10.25
N LYS A 59 17.96 -9.16 9.46
CA LYS A 59 19.31 -9.56 9.93
C LYS A 59 20.06 -8.44 10.64
N ARG A 60 19.71 -7.18 10.37
CA ARG A 60 20.47 -6.02 10.81
C ARG A 60 19.87 -5.31 12.01
N PHE A 61 18.55 -5.26 12.09
CA PHE A 61 17.84 -4.62 13.19
C PHE A 61 17.77 -5.51 14.44
N GLY A 62 17.66 -4.88 15.61
CA GLY A 62 17.48 -5.55 16.89
C GLY A 62 16.04 -6.05 17.10
N SER A 63 15.83 -6.77 18.21
CA SER A 63 14.53 -7.37 18.58
C SER A 63 13.43 -6.33 18.88
N ASN A 64 13.78 -5.07 19.09
CA ASN A 64 12.85 -3.97 19.30
C ASN A 64 12.30 -3.38 17.99
N VAL A 65 12.67 -3.94 16.82
CA VAL A 65 12.25 -3.49 15.49
C VAL A 65 11.47 -4.59 14.78
N LEU A 66 10.21 -4.34 14.47
CA LEU A 66 9.46 -5.19 13.54
C LEU A 66 9.71 -4.74 12.10
N VAL A 67 10.24 -5.64 11.29
CA VAL A 67 10.51 -5.39 9.86
C VAL A 67 9.38 -5.96 8.99
N LYS A 68 8.70 -5.13 8.22
CA LYS A 68 7.61 -5.53 7.31
C LYS A 68 7.71 -4.77 5.98
N THR A 69 7.13 -5.34 4.93
CA THR A 69 6.72 -4.55 3.75
C THR A 69 5.32 -3.99 3.99
N ALA A 70 4.94 -2.91 3.30
CA ALA A 70 3.59 -2.34 3.41
C ALA A 70 2.51 -3.39 3.08
N HIS A 71 2.69 -4.16 2.01
CA HIS A 71 1.80 -5.28 1.67
C HIS A 71 1.81 -6.39 2.72
N GLY A 72 2.97 -6.72 3.29
CA GLY A 72 3.07 -7.73 4.35
C GLY A 72 2.37 -7.29 5.65
N LEU A 73 2.41 -6.00 5.97
CA LEU A 73 1.68 -5.41 7.09
C LEU A 73 0.17 -5.46 6.84
N ALA A 74 -0.29 -5.00 5.67
CA ALA A 74 -1.70 -5.04 5.29
C ALA A 74 -2.23 -6.48 5.24
N TYR A 75 -1.47 -7.41 4.67
CA TYR A 75 -1.85 -8.83 4.61
C TYR A 75 -2.08 -9.42 6.00
N SER A 76 -1.14 -9.22 6.93
CA SER A 76 -1.25 -9.78 8.28
C SER A 76 -2.41 -9.21 9.10
N ASN A 77 -2.80 -7.95 8.86
CA ASN A 77 -3.84 -7.26 9.63
C ASN A 77 -5.23 -7.27 8.98
N PHE A 78 -5.31 -7.37 7.66
CA PHE A 78 -6.57 -7.27 6.94
C PHE A 78 -6.98 -8.57 6.26
N VAL A 79 -6.05 -9.26 5.56
CA VAL A 79 -6.37 -10.45 4.76
C VAL A 79 -6.40 -11.70 5.61
N SER A 80 -5.28 -12.01 6.28
CA SER A 80 -5.10 -13.24 7.07
C SER A 80 -5.59 -14.48 6.28
N LYS A 81 -6.43 -15.32 6.92
CA LYS A 81 -7.03 -16.51 6.28
C LYS A 81 -8.42 -16.25 5.70
N ARG A 82 -8.91 -15.01 5.76
CA ARG A 82 -10.29 -14.68 5.42
C ARG A 82 -10.54 -14.60 3.92
N TYR A 83 -9.53 -14.19 3.13
CA TYR A 83 -9.69 -13.91 1.71
C TYR A 83 -8.73 -14.75 0.85
N LYS A 84 -9.21 -15.21 -0.31
CA LYS A 84 -8.34 -15.73 -1.37
C LYS A 84 -7.64 -14.55 -2.04
N VAL A 85 -6.30 -14.61 -2.18
CA VAL A 85 -5.51 -13.57 -2.82
C VAL A 85 -5.03 -14.03 -4.19
N VAL A 86 -5.10 -13.13 -5.16
CA VAL A 86 -4.63 -13.32 -6.55
C VAL A 86 -3.78 -12.13 -6.97
N ASN A 87 -2.96 -12.30 -8.01
CA ASN A 87 -2.18 -11.19 -8.57
C ASN A 87 -3.07 -10.21 -9.32
N GLU A 88 -4.04 -10.73 -10.09
CA GLU A 88 -4.97 -9.96 -10.92
C GLU A 88 -6.33 -10.65 -11.01
N LEU A 89 -7.38 -9.88 -11.28
CA LEU A 89 -8.68 -10.40 -11.67
C LEU A 89 -8.66 -10.77 -13.15
N LYS A 90 -9.29 -11.90 -13.49
CA LYS A 90 -9.41 -12.39 -14.86
C LYS A 90 -10.76 -12.01 -15.44
N GLU A 91 -10.86 -12.00 -16.76
CA GLU A 91 -12.13 -11.69 -17.48
C GLU A 91 -13.31 -12.53 -16.96
N LYS A 92 -13.10 -13.82 -16.69
CA LYS A 92 -14.14 -14.71 -16.13
C LYS A 92 -14.71 -14.20 -14.80
N ASP A 93 -13.88 -13.59 -13.94
CA ASP A 93 -14.32 -13.07 -12.64
C ASP A 93 -15.30 -11.89 -12.83
N PHE A 94 -15.12 -11.13 -13.91
CA PHE A 94 -16.02 -10.05 -14.28
C PHE A 94 -17.29 -10.56 -15.00
N ARG A 95 -17.21 -11.61 -15.82
CA ARG A 95 -18.37 -12.20 -16.47
C ARG A 95 -19.41 -12.68 -15.46
N GLU A 96 -18.96 -13.35 -14.39
CA GLU A 96 -19.84 -13.82 -13.32
C GLU A 96 -20.57 -12.67 -12.58
N ILE A 97 -20.00 -11.45 -12.63
CA ILE A 97 -20.58 -10.29 -11.95
C ILE A 97 -21.48 -9.45 -12.85
N PHE A 98 -21.13 -9.36 -14.14
CA PHE A 98 -21.73 -8.43 -15.10
C PHE A 98 -22.40 -9.15 -16.27
N ASP A 99 -22.87 -10.37 -16.06
CA ASP A 99 -23.55 -11.16 -17.10
C ASP A 99 -24.80 -10.43 -17.68
N GLU A 100 -25.50 -9.66 -16.85
CA GLU A 100 -26.62 -8.81 -17.25
C GLU A 100 -26.24 -7.71 -18.26
N TYR A 101 -24.95 -7.41 -18.41
CA TYR A 101 -24.43 -6.37 -19.32
C TYR A 101 -23.79 -6.95 -20.58
N SER A 102 -23.73 -8.27 -20.71
CA SER A 102 -23.06 -8.97 -21.81
C SER A 102 -23.61 -8.66 -23.18
N ASP A 103 -24.86 -8.26 -23.28
CA ASP A 103 -25.56 -8.03 -24.55
C ASP A 103 -25.54 -6.56 -25.03
N LEU A 104 -25.03 -5.62 -24.23
CA LEU A 104 -25.22 -4.19 -24.47
C LEU A 104 -23.99 -3.44 -24.97
N ILE A 105 -22.78 -4.02 -24.85
CA ILE A 105 -21.51 -3.34 -25.15
C ILE A 105 -20.49 -4.41 -25.59
N ASP A 106 -19.43 -4.00 -26.30
CA ASP A 106 -18.24 -4.84 -26.40
C ASP A 106 -17.75 -5.19 -24.98
N PHE A 107 -18.18 -6.37 -24.53
CA PHE A 107 -17.97 -6.81 -23.15
C PHE A 107 -16.49 -6.85 -22.79
N ALA A 108 -15.63 -7.17 -23.76
CA ALA A 108 -14.17 -7.19 -23.54
C ALA A 108 -13.63 -5.78 -23.27
N GLU A 109 -14.08 -4.77 -23.99
CA GLU A 109 -13.70 -3.37 -23.77
C GLU A 109 -14.22 -2.87 -22.40
N PHE A 110 -15.44 -3.24 -22.05
CA PHE A 110 -16.03 -2.91 -20.75
C PHE A 110 -15.20 -3.51 -19.61
N VAL A 111 -14.91 -4.83 -19.67
CA VAL A 111 -14.09 -5.53 -18.66
C VAL A 111 -12.70 -4.90 -18.56
N TYR A 112 -12.05 -4.63 -19.69
CA TYR A 112 -10.75 -3.97 -19.72
C TYR A 112 -10.80 -2.61 -19.02
N THR A 113 -11.82 -1.81 -19.31
CA THR A 113 -12.00 -0.48 -18.70
C THR A 113 -12.22 -0.59 -17.20
N ILE A 114 -13.09 -1.50 -16.75
CA ILE A 114 -13.33 -1.70 -15.30
C ILE A 114 -12.06 -2.13 -14.60
N ASN A 115 -11.31 -3.09 -15.14
CA ASN A 115 -10.09 -3.59 -14.52
C ASN A 115 -9.05 -2.46 -14.35
N ARG A 116 -8.78 -1.73 -15.42
CA ARG A 116 -7.88 -0.56 -15.41
C ARG A 116 -8.33 0.51 -14.41
N CYS A 117 -9.61 0.82 -14.38
CA CYS A 117 -10.17 1.82 -13.48
C CYS A 117 -10.18 1.33 -12.03
N PHE A 118 -10.39 0.05 -11.78
CA PHE A 118 -10.30 -0.55 -10.46
C PHE A 118 -8.85 -0.53 -9.93
N GLU A 119 -7.86 -0.85 -10.75
CA GLU A 119 -6.45 -0.71 -10.39
C GLU A 119 -6.12 0.74 -10.02
N LEU A 120 -6.54 1.70 -10.85
CA LEU A 120 -6.36 3.12 -10.55
C LEU A 120 -7.02 3.51 -9.22
N TYR A 121 -8.26 3.07 -8.97
CA TYR A 121 -8.94 3.28 -7.69
C TYR A 121 -8.13 2.72 -6.52
N CYS A 122 -7.54 1.55 -6.67
CA CYS A 122 -6.72 0.94 -5.63
C CYS A 122 -5.45 1.76 -5.30
N HIS A 123 -4.92 2.53 -6.26
CA HIS A 123 -3.74 3.39 -6.03
C HIS A 123 -4.06 4.77 -5.45
N LEU A 124 -5.32 5.19 -5.43
CA LEU A 124 -5.70 6.50 -4.89
C LEU A 124 -5.78 6.51 -3.35
N PRO A 125 -5.29 7.57 -2.68
CA PRO A 125 -5.25 7.64 -1.21
C PRO A 125 -6.59 8.02 -0.56
N HIS A 126 -7.71 7.83 -1.24
CA HIS A 126 -9.07 8.19 -0.80
C HIS A 126 -10.12 7.25 -1.36
N ASN A 127 -11.31 7.24 -0.76
CA ASN A 127 -12.46 6.43 -1.21
C ASN A 127 -13.47 7.25 -2.02
N LYS A 128 -12.99 8.13 -2.91
CA LYS A 128 -13.86 8.92 -3.79
C LYS A 128 -14.03 8.21 -5.14
N PRO A 129 -15.16 8.39 -5.83
CA PRO A 129 -15.33 7.96 -7.20
C PRO A 129 -14.24 8.51 -8.13
N LEU A 130 -13.93 7.78 -9.19
CA LEU A 130 -13.03 8.26 -10.23
C LEU A 130 -13.67 9.42 -11.01
N LEU A 131 -12.85 10.38 -11.36
CA LEU A 131 -13.26 11.55 -12.13
C LEU A 131 -13.22 11.23 -13.65
N PRO A 132 -13.97 11.98 -14.49
CA PRO A 132 -14.03 11.76 -15.92
C PRO A 132 -12.67 11.68 -16.61
N TYR A 133 -11.73 12.56 -16.24
CA TYR A 133 -10.38 12.57 -16.83
C TYR A 133 -9.56 11.31 -16.43
N GLN A 134 -9.81 10.72 -15.26
CA GLN A 134 -9.15 9.48 -14.82
C GLN A 134 -9.68 8.27 -15.60
N ILE A 135 -10.97 8.26 -15.92
CA ILE A 135 -11.63 7.23 -16.75
C ILE A 135 -11.35 7.47 -18.25
N LYS A 136 -10.89 8.67 -18.60
CA LYS A 136 -10.68 9.12 -19.99
C LYS A 136 -11.97 9.14 -20.81
N SER A 137 -13.07 9.58 -20.21
CA SER A 137 -14.37 9.72 -20.87
C SER A 137 -15.06 11.00 -20.43
N THR A 138 -15.70 11.68 -21.39
CA THR A 138 -16.58 12.83 -21.15
C THR A 138 -18.06 12.43 -21.02
N ASN A 139 -18.39 11.17 -21.33
CA ASN A 139 -19.74 10.65 -21.21
C ASN A 139 -20.08 10.39 -19.74
N THR A 140 -20.91 11.24 -19.16
CA THR A 140 -21.30 11.17 -17.75
C THR A 140 -21.95 9.83 -17.37
N ASN A 141 -22.80 9.27 -18.25
CA ASN A 141 -23.45 7.98 -18.00
C ASN A 141 -22.42 6.86 -17.96
N PHE A 142 -21.46 6.85 -18.86
CA PHE A 142 -20.37 5.88 -18.88
C PHE A 142 -19.51 5.99 -17.62
N VAL A 143 -19.11 7.20 -17.22
CA VAL A 143 -18.35 7.45 -15.99
C VAL A 143 -19.10 6.94 -14.75
N ASN A 144 -20.40 7.20 -14.67
CA ASN A 144 -21.24 6.72 -13.57
C ASN A 144 -21.33 5.19 -13.55
N ASN A 145 -21.47 4.55 -14.71
CA ASN A 145 -21.53 3.09 -14.81
C ASN A 145 -20.21 2.44 -14.39
N VAL A 146 -19.07 2.99 -14.82
CA VAL A 146 -17.74 2.52 -14.39
C VAL A 146 -17.59 2.62 -12.87
N ASN A 147 -17.96 3.75 -12.27
CA ASN A 147 -17.88 3.92 -10.81
C ASN A 147 -18.81 2.97 -10.06
N LYS A 148 -20.02 2.72 -10.56
CA LYS A 148 -20.93 1.72 -10.00
C LYS A 148 -20.33 0.31 -10.07
N ALA A 149 -19.75 -0.04 -11.21
CA ALA A 149 -19.10 -1.34 -11.41
C ALA A 149 -17.93 -1.54 -10.45
N ILE A 150 -17.08 -0.52 -10.25
CA ILE A 150 -16.01 -0.55 -9.23
C ILE A 150 -16.61 -0.80 -7.84
N GLY A 151 -17.70 -0.13 -7.49
CA GLY A 151 -18.41 -0.34 -6.23
C GLY A 151 -18.89 -1.78 -6.04
N VAL A 152 -19.39 -2.40 -7.10
CA VAL A 152 -19.81 -3.83 -7.10
C VAL A 152 -18.61 -4.74 -6.86
N VAL A 153 -17.49 -4.54 -7.59
CA VAL A 153 -16.25 -5.30 -7.43
C VAL A 153 -15.72 -5.20 -5.98
N VAL A 154 -15.64 -3.99 -5.46
CA VAL A 154 -15.20 -3.72 -4.06
C VAL A 154 -16.07 -4.49 -3.06
N ASN A 155 -17.42 -4.38 -3.22
CA ASN A 155 -18.36 -5.03 -2.30
C ASN A 155 -18.22 -6.56 -2.34
N LYS A 156 -18.12 -7.16 -3.53
CA LYS A 156 -17.93 -8.60 -3.71
C LYS A 156 -16.58 -9.08 -3.13
N MET A 157 -15.50 -8.32 -3.29
CA MET A 157 -14.21 -8.63 -2.65
C MET A 157 -14.32 -8.61 -1.12
N ILE A 158 -14.94 -7.58 -0.54
CA ILE A 158 -15.10 -7.46 0.92
C ILE A 158 -15.95 -8.61 1.48
N LYS A 159 -16.96 -9.07 0.74
CA LYS A 159 -17.77 -10.23 1.11
C LYS A 159 -17.07 -11.57 0.91
N GLY A 160 -15.93 -11.60 0.21
CA GLY A 160 -15.21 -12.84 -0.13
C GLY A 160 -15.80 -13.60 -1.32
N GLU A 161 -16.73 -12.99 -2.06
CA GLU A 161 -17.33 -13.53 -3.28
C GLU A 161 -16.39 -13.41 -4.48
N LEU A 162 -15.45 -12.47 -4.42
CA LEU A 162 -14.34 -12.33 -5.37
C LEU A 162 -13.00 -12.47 -4.66
N PRO A 163 -11.97 -12.99 -5.35
CA PRO A 163 -10.62 -12.98 -4.81
C PRO A 163 -10.10 -11.55 -4.70
N MET A 164 -9.23 -11.32 -3.72
CA MET A 164 -8.66 -10.01 -3.45
C MET A 164 -7.31 -9.85 -4.17
N THR A 165 -7.09 -8.73 -4.84
CA THR A 165 -5.78 -8.42 -5.41
C THR A 165 -4.85 -7.80 -4.36
N HIS A 166 -3.54 -7.78 -4.64
CA HIS A 166 -2.56 -7.20 -3.73
C HIS A 166 -2.82 -5.71 -3.49
N ASP A 167 -3.13 -4.94 -4.52
CA ASP A 167 -3.43 -3.52 -4.39
C ASP A 167 -4.77 -3.28 -3.70
N ALA A 168 -5.76 -4.15 -3.93
CA ALA A 168 -7.05 -4.06 -3.28
C ALA A 168 -6.95 -4.21 -1.76
N TYR A 169 -6.26 -5.22 -1.25
CA TYR A 169 -6.18 -5.37 0.20
C TYR A 169 -5.32 -4.28 0.86
N LEU A 170 -4.30 -3.77 0.19
CA LEU A 170 -3.54 -2.62 0.68
C LEU A 170 -4.43 -1.38 0.77
N LYS A 171 -5.24 -1.14 -0.28
CA LYS A 171 -6.25 -0.09 -0.32
C LYS A 171 -7.27 -0.23 0.80
N PHE A 172 -7.83 -1.42 0.97
CA PHE A 172 -8.86 -1.63 1.99
C PHE A 172 -8.29 -1.53 3.41
N TYR A 173 -7.06 -1.99 3.62
CA TYR A 173 -6.34 -1.77 4.88
C TYR A 173 -6.16 -0.28 5.16
N MET A 174 -5.73 0.52 4.18
CA MET A 174 -5.67 1.98 4.32
C MET A 174 -7.03 2.58 4.72
N LEU A 175 -8.14 2.11 4.10
CA LEU A 175 -9.48 2.63 4.40
C LEU A 175 -9.98 2.29 5.81
N THR A 176 -9.40 1.28 6.47
CA THR A 176 -9.68 1.03 7.90
C THR A 176 -9.06 2.08 8.83
N ASN A 177 -8.25 3.00 8.30
CA ASN A 177 -7.49 3.99 9.06
C ASN A 177 -6.70 3.35 10.22
N PRO A 178 -5.79 2.39 9.91
CA PRO A 178 -5.14 1.58 10.93
C PRO A 178 -4.28 2.44 11.86
N GLN A 179 -4.33 2.14 13.15
CA GLN A 179 -3.43 2.72 14.15
C GLN A 179 -2.26 1.76 14.35
N LEU A 180 -1.05 2.24 14.09
CA LEU A 180 0.18 1.46 14.20
C LEU A 180 0.85 1.79 15.54
N ASN A 181 0.63 0.93 16.53
CA ASN A 181 1.07 1.17 17.92
C ASN A 181 2.59 0.92 18.08
N TYR A 182 3.42 1.76 17.49
CA TYR A 182 4.88 1.80 17.63
C TYR A 182 5.32 3.19 18.08
N ASP A 183 6.42 3.25 18.85
CA ASP A 183 7.01 4.55 19.24
C ASP A 183 7.57 5.28 18.00
N TYR A 184 8.08 4.52 17.02
CA TYR A 184 8.65 5.06 15.78
C TYR A 184 8.29 4.21 14.57
N ILE A 185 8.04 4.87 13.45
CA ILE A 185 7.89 4.24 12.15
C ILE A 185 9.03 4.72 11.25
N LEU A 186 9.83 3.78 10.78
CA LEU A 186 10.95 4.01 9.88
C LEU A 186 10.51 3.59 8.46
N PHE A 187 10.47 4.55 7.54
CA PHE A 187 10.05 4.32 6.17
C PHE A 187 11.23 4.52 5.22
N ASP A 188 11.81 3.43 4.73
CA ASP A 188 12.95 3.48 3.81
C ASP A 188 12.47 3.56 2.35
N GLU A 189 13.26 4.21 1.51
CA GLU A 189 12.98 4.48 0.09
C GLU A 189 11.58 5.12 -0.14
N GLY A 190 11.23 6.10 0.69
CA GLY A 190 9.91 6.75 0.68
C GLY A 190 9.53 7.39 -0.67
N GLN A 191 10.50 7.67 -1.55
CA GLN A 191 10.24 8.19 -2.90
C GLN A 191 9.53 7.16 -3.81
N ASP A 192 9.67 5.86 -3.51
CA ASP A 192 9.07 4.77 -4.30
C ASP A 192 7.71 4.33 -3.71
N ALA A 193 7.27 4.99 -2.64
CA ALA A 193 6.01 4.66 -1.98
C ALA A 193 4.79 5.08 -2.81
N SER A 194 3.80 4.19 -2.92
CA SER A 194 2.51 4.55 -3.49
C SER A 194 1.76 5.56 -2.60
N PRO A 195 0.86 6.39 -3.17
CA PRO A 195 0.02 7.31 -2.39
C PRO A 195 -0.77 6.62 -1.27
N VAL A 196 -1.17 5.36 -1.47
CA VAL A 196 -1.87 4.54 -0.47
C VAL A 196 -0.95 4.20 0.69
N MET A 197 0.31 3.80 0.41
CA MET A 197 1.31 3.56 1.45
C MET A 197 1.59 4.82 2.25
N LEU A 198 1.84 5.94 1.58
CA LEU A 198 2.07 7.23 2.24
C LEU A 198 0.90 7.62 3.14
N ARG A 199 -0.36 7.38 2.70
CA ARG A 199 -1.54 7.68 3.50
C ARG A 199 -1.62 6.85 4.78
N ILE A 200 -1.23 5.57 4.74
CA ILE A 200 -1.19 4.70 5.93
C ILE A 200 -0.20 5.25 6.97
N PHE A 201 0.99 5.65 6.53
CA PHE A 201 2.07 6.02 7.45
C PHE A 201 2.04 7.50 7.87
N ALA A 202 1.57 8.41 7.03
CA ALA A 202 1.44 9.83 7.37
C ALA A 202 0.25 10.14 8.30
N SER A 203 -0.60 9.16 8.58
CA SER A 203 -1.75 9.30 9.49
C SER A 203 -1.48 8.83 10.93
N GLN A 204 -0.23 8.51 11.27
CA GLN A 204 0.14 7.96 12.58
C GLN A 204 0.50 9.03 13.63
#